data_7922cf53cf45ebc7e7b30ad2d6539857
#
_entry.id   7922cf53cf45ebc7e7b30ad2d6539857
#
_cell.length_a   1.000
_cell.length_b   1.000
_cell.length_c   1.000
_cell.angle_alpha   90.00
_cell.angle_beta   90.00
_cell.angle_gamma   90.00
#
_symmetry.space_group_name_H-M   'P 1'
#
loop_
_entity.id
_entity.type
_entity.pdbx_description
1 polymer ?
#
loop_
_entity_poly.entity_id
_entity_poly.type
_entity_poly.pdbx_seq_one_letter_code
_entity_poly.pdbx_strand_id
1 'polypeptide(L)'
;MTEIGIVVPTIGQRPDYLPLALRSIREAGSAYILLVGNKGFDAEPLLATGLIDKHIDEQDPALAAKINFGFRSLPENIKYINWLGDDDLLTPGSLDVALARIEKPDNPVLVYGGCEYIDPEGKKIFVNRSGSWAVPLLRFGPQLIPQPGSLYRRDAFEKVGGLSQKFGWAFDFELFLSLSKIGKAVFVRQVLAKFRWHPGSLSVSRRAESVKEASQVRVSHLPKIFRPISFLWEYPLRAATYLAGMRVSRSLRR
;
A
#
# COMPACT_ATOMS: atom_id res chain seq x y z
N MET A 1 -1.16 4.06 -24.85
CA MET A 1 -0.33 4.70 -23.80
C MET A 1 -0.84 4.17 -22.45
N THR A 2 0.06 3.82 -21.55
CA THR A 2 -0.35 3.34 -20.22
C THR A 2 -1.01 4.45 -19.39
N GLU A 3 -2.06 4.11 -18.65
CA GLU A 3 -2.79 5.04 -17.77
C GLU A 3 -2.52 4.76 -16.28
N ILE A 4 -1.73 3.70 -15.98
CA ILE A 4 -1.36 3.31 -14.61
C ILE A 4 0.06 3.82 -14.33
N GLY A 5 0.25 4.47 -13.17
CA GLY A 5 1.54 4.87 -12.63
C GLY A 5 1.82 4.16 -11.30
N ILE A 6 2.98 3.52 -11.21
CA ILE A 6 3.44 2.86 -9.98
C ILE A 6 4.67 3.60 -9.47
N VAL A 7 4.57 4.12 -8.26
CA VAL A 7 5.71 4.71 -7.54
C VAL A 7 6.37 3.63 -6.70
N VAL A 8 7.68 3.45 -6.85
CA VAL A 8 8.47 2.53 -6.03
C VAL A 8 9.47 3.35 -5.20
N PRO A 9 9.17 3.61 -3.92
CA PRO A 9 10.13 4.27 -3.02
C PRO A 9 11.21 3.29 -2.59
N THR A 10 12.47 3.71 -2.62
CA THR A 10 13.59 2.90 -2.13
C THR A 10 14.65 3.76 -1.44
N ILE A 11 15.34 3.14 -0.49
CA ILE A 11 16.56 3.70 0.13
C ILE A 11 17.82 2.95 -0.30
N GLY A 12 17.68 1.99 -1.24
CA GLY A 12 18.79 1.21 -1.79
C GLY A 12 19.34 0.11 -0.87
N GLN A 13 18.68 -0.18 0.25
CA GLN A 13 19.16 -1.18 1.21
C GLN A 13 18.68 -2.62 0.94
N ARG A 14 17.94 -2.84 -0.16
CA ARG A 14 17.35 -4.14 -0.52
C ARG A 14 17.67 -4.51 -1.97
N PRO A 15 18.96 -4.67 -2.31
CA PRO A 15 19.39 -4.92 -3.70
C PRO A 15 18.82 -6.21 -4.28
N ASP A 16 18.54 -7.22 -3.44
CA ASP A 16 17.97 -8.50 -3.88
C ASP A 16 16.47 -8.43 -4.15
N TYR A 17 15.72 -7.58 -3.42
CA TYR A 17 14.27 -7.49 -3.56
C TYR A 17 13.82 -6.50 -4.61
N LEU A 18 14.49 -5.35 -4.72
CA LEU A 18 14.08 -4.28 -5.65
C LEU A 18 13.93 -4.77 -7.10
N PRO A 19 14.87 -5.53 -7.71
CA PRO A 19 14.68 -6.03 -9.06
C PRO A 19 13.50 -7.00 -9.19
N LEU A 20 13.22 -7.79 -8.13
CA LEU A 20 12.05 -8.68 -8.11
C LEU A 20 10.74 -7.90 -8.06
N ALA A 21 10.67 -6.85 -7.22
CA ALA A 21 9.53 -5.95 -7.16
C ALA A 21 9.24 -5.30 -8.50
N LEU A 22 10.27 -4.73 -9.16
CA LEU A 22 10.13 -4.07 -10.45
C LEU A 22 9.70 -5.03 -11.58
N ARG A 23 10.27 -6.23 -11.65
CA ARG A 23 9.84 -7.28 -12.59
C ARG A 23 8.39 -7.68 -12.37
N SER A 24 7.99 -7.84 -11.11
CA SER A 24 6.60 -8.19 -10.78
C SER A 24 5.59 -7.14 -11.26
N ILE A 25 5.96 -5.84 -11.26
CA ILE A 25 5.11 -4.78 -11.82
C ILE A 25 4.99 -4.95 -13.34
N ARG A 26 6.10 -5.23 -14.06
CA ARG A 26 6.07 -5.47 -15.51
C ARG A 26 5.24 -6.69 -15.90
N GLU A 27 5.25 -7.74 -15.07
CA GLU A 27 4.44 -8.95 -15.26
C GLU A 27 2.97 -8.72 -14.89
N ALA A 28 2.68 -7.75 -14.01
CA ALA A 28 1.32 -7.44 -13.58
C ALA A 28 0.47 -6.71 -14.62
N GLY A 29 1.11 -6.04 -15.59
CA GLY A 29 0.44 -5.32 -16.66
C GLY A 29 1.21 -4.09 -17.15
N SER A 30 0.58 -3.29 -18.00
CA SER A 30 1.19 -2.07 -18.53
C SER A 30 1.14 -0.94 -17.50
N ALA A 31 2.31 -0.51 -16.98
CA ALA A 31 2.44 0.59 -16.04
C ALA A 31 3.66 1.47 -16.32
N TYR A 32 3.53 2.76 -16.02
CA TYR A 32 4.66 3.68 -15.90
C TYR A 32 5.27 3.51 -14.51
N ILE A 33 6.53 3.08 -14.43
CA ILE A 33 7.22 2.79 -13.17
C ILE A 33 8.18 3.93 -12.85
N LEU A 34 7.87 4.67 -11.78
CA LEU A 34 8.70 5.74 -11.27
C LEU A 34 9.41 5.28 -9.99
N LEU A 35 10.72 5.15 -10.07
CA LEU A 35 11.55 4.88 -8.89
C LEU A 35 11.87 6.19 -8.16
N VAL A 36 11.60 6.24 -6.85
CA VAL A 36 11.96 7.37 -6.00
C VAL A 36 13.05 6.93 -5.04
N GLY A 37 14.28 7.30 -5.36
CA GLY A 37 15.48 6.93 -4.59
C GLY A 37 15.97 8.04 -3.66
N ASN A 38 17.03 7.72 -2.91
CA ASN A 38 17.83 8.72 -2.22
C ASN A 38 18.88 9.29 -3.19
N LYS A 39 19.37 10.50 -2.90
CA LYS A 39 20.46 11.11 -3.67
C LYS A 39 21.67 10.17 -3.76
N GLY A 40 22.15 9.96 -5.00
CA GLY A 40 23.29 9.09 -5.27
C GLY A 40 22.92 7.61 -5.46
N PHE A 41 21.63 7.27 -5.50
CA PHE A 41 21.20 5.93 -5.92
C PHE A 41 21.49 5.73 -7.42
N ASP A 42 22.28 4.69 -7.75
CA ASP A 42 22.54 4.34 -9.15
C ASP A 42 21.35 3.59 -9.75
N ALA A 43 20.54 4.31 -10.53
CA ALA A 43 19.38 3.75 -11.22
C ALA A 43 19.67 3.36 -12.67
N GLU A 44 20.86 3.65 -13.19
CA GLU A 44 21.20 3.43 -14.60
C GLU A 44 21.01 1.98 -15.07
N PRO A 45 21.42 0.94 -14.30
CA PRO A 45 21.18 -0.45 -14.69
C PRO A 45 19.69 -0.81 -14.79
N LEU A 46 18.84 -0.17 -13.97
CA LEU A 46 17.40 -0.40 -13.98
C LEU A 46 16.71 0.28 -15.16
N LEU A 47 17.18 1.48 -15.52
CA LEU A 47 16.75 2.20 -16.73
C LEU A 47 17.17 1.44 -18.00
N ALA A 48 18.43 1.05 -18.09
CA ALA A 48 18.98 0.34 -19.25
C ALA A 48 18.28 -1.00 -19.53
N THR A 49 17.80 -1.68 -18.46
CA THR A 49 17.06 -2.94 -18.58
C THR A 49 15.55 -2.74 -18.77
N GLY A 50 15.05 -1.50 -18.79
CA GLY A 50 13.62 -1.19 -18.92
C GLY A 50 12.78 -1.60 -17.72
N LEU A 51 13.39 -1.88 -16.58
CA LEU A 51 12.67 -2.21 -15.34
C LEU A 51 11.93 -1.00 -14.75
N ILE A 52 12.45 0.20 -14.97
CA ILE A 52 11.82 1.47 -14.63
C ILE A 52 11.75 2.39 -15.83
N ASP A 53 10.78 3.31 -15.84
CA ASP A 53 10.64 4.32 -16.91
C ASP A 53 11.34 5.63 -16.53
N LYS A 54 11.45 5.92 -15.22
CA LYS A 54 12.11 7.12 -14.71
C LYS A 54 12.61 6.90 -13.29
N HIS A 55 13.69 7.59 -12.95
CA HIS A 55 14.20 7.74 -11.59
C HIS A 55 14.20 9.21 -11.18
N ILE A 56 13.86 9.49 -9.92
CA ILE A 56 13.97 10.80 -9.31
C ILE A 56 14.52 10.66 -7.88
N ASP A 57 15.27 11.66 -7.45
CA ASP A 57 15.79 11.72 -6.08
C ASP A 57 14.83 12.49 -5.16
N GLU A 58 14.59 11.94 -3.96
CA GLU A 58 13.88 12.63 -2.88
C GLU A 58 14.60 12.38 -1.55
N GLN A 59 14.92 13.46 -0.85
CA GLN A 59 15.72 13.40 0.37
C GLN A 59 14.87 13.37 1.65
N ASP A 60 13.58 13.67 1.56
CA ASP A 60 12.70 13.59 2.73
C ASP A 60 12.72 12.16 3.29
N PRO A 61 13.05 11.97 4.58
CA PRO A 61 13.10 10.63 5.18
C PRO A 61 11.71 10.00 5.34
N ALA A 62 10.63 10.78 5.29
CA ALA A 62 9.27 10.29 5.46
C ALA A 62 8.78 9.57 4.21
N LEU A 63 8.40 8.29 4.36
CA LEU A 63 7.92 7.47 3.25
C LEU A 63 6.71 8.08 2.53
N ALA A 64 5.74 8.62 3.29
CA ALA A 64 4.57 9.29 2.72
C ALA A 64 4.95 10.52 1.88
N ALA A 65 5.99 11.28 2.27
CA ALA A 65 6.48 12.42 1.49
C ALA A 65 7.09 11.96 0.17
N LYS A 66 7.95 10.92 0.19
CA LYS A 66 8.54 10.34 -1.02
C LYS A 66 7.46 9.85 -2.00
N ILE A 67 6.47 9.13 -1.51
CA ILE A 67 5.38 8.62 -2.36
C ILE A 67 4.57 9.78 -2.94
N ASN A 68 4.20 10.78 -2.13
CA ASN A 68 3.50 11.98 -2.60
C ASN A 68 4.30 12.75 -3.67
N PHE A 69 5.62 12.88 -3.47
CA PHE A 69 6.51 13.49 -4.45
C PHE A 69 6.53 12.68 -5.75
N GLY A 70 6.66 11.35 -5.65
CA GLY A 70 6.59 10.45 -6.80
C GLY A 70 5.28 10.62 -7.57
N PHE A 71 4.13 10.63 -6.92
CA PHE A 71 2.83 10.79 -7.58
C PHE A 71 2.67 12.14 -8.29
N ARG A 72 3.19 13.22 -7.71
CA ARG A 72 3.21 14.54 -8.38
C ARG A 72 4.11 14.57 -9.62
N SER A 73 5.14 13.71 -9.66
CA SER A 73 6.13 13.62 -10.74
C SER A 73 5.74 12.68 -11.88
N LEU A 74 4.59 11.98 -11.75
CA LEU A 74 4.05 11.14 -12.81
C LEU A 74 3.55 11.96 -14.00
N PRO A 75 3.62 11.43 -15.24
CA PRO A 75 3.05 12.05 -16.42
C PRO A 75 1.56 12.39 -16.25
N GLU A 76 1.08 13.42 -16.96
CA GLU A 76 -0.31 13.90 -16.87
C GLU A 76 -1.35 12.89 -17.36
N ASN A 77 -0.99 12.04 -18.33
CA ASN A 77 -1.86 10.99 -18.86
C ASN A 77 -2.11 9.83 -17.89
N ILE A 78 -1.42 9.78 -16.75
CA ILE A 78 -1.63 8.76 -15.72
C ILE A 78 -2.91 9.10 -14.93
N LYS A 79 -3.89 8.19 -15.00
CA LYS A 79 -5.20 8.32 -14.35
C LYS A 79 -5.33 7.48 -13.08
N TYR A 80 -4.61 6.36 -13.02
CA TYR A 80 -4.66 5.39 -11.93
C TYR A 80 -3.28 5.23 -11.32
N ILE A 81 -3.21 5.18 -10.00
CA ILE A 81 -1.94 5.19 -9.28
C ILE A 81 -1.92 4.14 -8.17
N ASN A 82 -0.74 3.64 -7.89
CA ASN A 82 -0.41 2.89 -6.70
C ASN A 82 1.07 3.08 -6.37
N TRP A 83 1.48 2.72 -5.17
CA TRP A 83 2.89 2.54 -4.84
C TRP A 83 3.14 1.10 -4.40
N LEU A 84 4.34 0.63 -4.63
CA LEU A 84 4.78 -0.70 -4.20
C LEU A 84 6.07 -0.56 -3.39
N GLY A 85 6.14 -1.21 -2.23
CA GLY A 85 7.38 -1.34 -1.48
C GLY A 85 8.44 -2.05 -2.31
N ASP A 86 9.72 -1.70 -2.12
CA ASP A 86 10.84 -2.31 -2.83
C ASP A 86 11.11 -3.78 -2.42
N ASP A 87 10.31 -4.32 -1.50
CA ASP A 87 10.32 -5.69 -0.99
C ASP A 87 9.04 -6.49 -1.30
N ASP A 88 7.98 -5.83 -1.80
CA ASP A 88 6.70 -6.44 -2.14
C ASP A 88 6.61 -6.82 -3.63
N LEU A 89 5.61 -7.63 -3.98
CA LEU A 89 5.40 -8.08 -5.35
C LEU A 89 3.95 -7.87 -5.77
N LEU A 90 3.72 -7.54 -7.05
CA LEU A 90 2.43 -7.71 -7.69
C LEU A 90 2.30 -9.14 -8.26
N THR A 91 1.08 -9.64 -8.43
CA THR A 91 0.87 -10.92 -9.11
C THR A 91 0.70 -10.70 -10.62
N PRO A 92 1.09 -11.66 -11.47
CA PRO A 92 0.93 -11.53 -12.92
C PRO A 92 -0.50 -11.19 -13.32
N GLY A 93 -0.67 -10.20 -14.22
CA GLY A 93 -1.97 -9.74 -14.71
C GLY A 93 -2.82 -8.95 -13.68
N SER A 94 -2.30 -8.69 -12.48
CA SER A 94 -3.09 -8.03 -11.42
C SER A 94 -3.47 -6.59 -11.72
N LEU A 95 -2.63 -5.85 -12.44
CA LEU A 95 -2.94 -4.47 -12.85
C LEU A 95 -4.05 -4.45 -13.90
N ASP A 96 -4.08 -5.42 -14.82
CA ASP A 96 -5.15 -5.53 -15.83
C ASP A 96 -6.49 -5.83 -15.16
N VAL A 97 -6.50 -6.72 -14.17
CA VAL A 97 -7.70 -7.03 -13.36
C VAL A 97 -8.19 -5.80 -12.60
N ALA A 98 -7.28 -5.06 -11.96
CA ALA A 98 -7.63 -3.86 -11.21
C ALA A 98 -8.12 -2.74 -12.14
N LEU A 99 -7.46 -2.54 -13.30
CA LEU A 99 -7.84 -1.57 -14.32
C LEU A 99 -9.25 -1.85 -14.85
N ALA A 100 -9.49 -3.08 -15.31
CA ALA A 100 -10.81 -3.48 -15.81
C ALA A 100 -11.93 -3.28 -14.79
N ARG A 101 -11.62 -3.32 -13.48
CA ARG A 101 -12.62 -3.09 -12.43
C ARG A 101 -12.80 -1.62 -12.09
N ILE A 102 -11.73 -0.81 -12.06
CA ILE A 102 -11.80 0.61 -11.69
C ILE A 102 -12.49 1.44 -12.79
N GLU A 103 -12.45 0.97 -14.03
CA GLU A 103 -13.09 1.61 -15.20
C GLU A 103 -14.59 1.31 -15.34
N LYS A 104 -15.17 0.48 -14.46
CA LYS A 104 -16.60 0.17 -14.54
C LYS A 104 -17.47 1.42 -14.31
N PRO A 105 -18.69 1.48 -14.89
CA PRO A 105 -19.58 2.65 -14.81
C PRO A 105 -19.96 3.09 -13.38
N ASP A 106 -19.86 2.20 -12.41
CA ASP A 106 -20.05 2.54 -10.99
C ASP A 106 -18.93 3.38 -10.38
N ASN A 107 -17.90 3.64 -11.19
CA ASN A 107 -16.83 4.61 -10.99
C ASN A 107 -16.16 4.55 -9.58
N PRO A 108 -15.59 3.41 -9.18
CA PRO A 108 -14.95 3.30 -7.88
C PRO A 108 -13.69 4.17 -7.80
N VAL A 109 -13.43 4.74 -6.62
CA VAL A 109 -12.20 5.52 -6.36
C VAL A 109 -11.03 4.66 -5.93
N LEU A 110 -11.32 3.43 -5.50
CA LEU A 110 -10.36 2.44 -5.01
C LEU A 110 -10.83 1.04 -5.42
N VAL A 111 -9.93 0.29 -6.03
CA VAL A 111 -10.05 -1.16 -6.21
C VAL A 111 -8.97 -1.85 -5.38
N TYR A 112 -9.29 -2.94 -4.72
CA TYR A 112 -8.33 -3.75 -3.97
C TYR A 112 -8.66 -5.23 -4.10
N GLY A 113 -7.64 -6.06 -3.93
CA GLY A 113 -7.78 -7.52 -3.98
C GLY A 113 -7.20 -8.22 -2.76
N GLY A 114 -7.11 -9.54 -2.84
CA GLY A 114 -6.37 -10.33 -1.84
C GLY A 114 -4.88 -10.02 -1.88
N CYS A 115 -4.20 -10.33 -0.77
CA CYS A 115 -2.75 -10.24 -0.67
C CYS A 115 -2.20 -11.52 -0.04
N GLU A 116 -1.22 -12.13 -0.69
CA GLU A 116 -0.47 -13.24 -0.14
C GLU A 116 0.67 -12.71 0.73
N TYR A 117 0.75 -13.17 1.96
CA TYR A 117 1.87 -12.87 2.84
C TYR A 117 2.95 -13.93 2.63
N ILE A 118 4.17 -13.48 2.32
CA ILE A 118 5.32 -14.33 2.03
C ILE A 118 6.45 -14.05 3.03
N ASP A 119 7.29 -15.06 3.27
CA ASP A 119 8.51 -14.92 4.08
C ASP A 119 9.65 -14.25 3.28
N PRO A 120 10.83 -14.01 3.87
CA PRO A 120 11.98 -13.43 3.17
C PRO A 120 12.36 -14.19 1.90
N GLU A 121 12.23 -15.51 1.88
CA GLU A 121 12.57 -16.38 0.75
C GLU A 121 11.46 -16.46 -0.30
N GLY A 122 10.31 -15.82 -0.05
CA GLY A 122 9.17 -15.79 -0.96
C GLY A 122 8.18 -16.95 -0.77
N LYS A 123 8.33 -17.78 0.27
CA LYS A 123 7.41 -18.86 0.58
C LYS A 123 6.14 -18.30 1.24
N LYS A 124 5.01 -18.80 0.82
CA LYS A 124 3.69 -18.41 1.33
C LYS A 124 3.51 -18.72 2.81
N ILE A 125 3.06 -17.71 3.56
CA ILE A 125 2.65 -17.82 4.97
C ILE A 125 1.13 -17.98 5.05
N PHE A 126 0.37 -16.99 4.55
CA PHE A 126 -1.09 -17.03 4.48
C PHE A 126 -1.60 -16.06 3.40
N VAL A 127 -2.90 -16.10 3.12
CA VAL A 127 -3.56 -15.16 2.19
C VAL A 127 -4.60 -14.34 2.95
N ASN A 128 -4.45 -13.02 2.92
CA ASN A 128 -5.51 -12.08 3.30
C ASN A 128 -6.48 -11.91 2.13
N ARG A 129 -7.72 -12.34 2.32
CA ARG A 129 -8.84 -12.18 1.37
C ARG A 129 -9.95 -11.36 1.98
N SER A 130 -9.60 -10.24 2.60
CA SER A 130 -10.59 -9.31 3.16
C SER A 130 -11.52 -8.82 2.06
N GLY A 131 -12.72 -9.39 2.01
CA GLY A 131 -13.71 -9.14 0.96
C GLY A 131 -14.38 -7.76 1.06
N SER A 132 -15.48 -7.59 0.36
CA SER A 132 -16.26 -6.33 0.36
C SER A 132 -16.73 -5.86 1.74
N TRP A 133 -16.81 -6.76 2.72
CA TRP A 133 -17.13 -6.47 4.12
C TRP A 133 -16.03 -5.67 4.85
N ALA A 134 -14.81 -5.62 4.32
CA ALA A 134 -13.71 -4.89 4.93
C ALA A 134 -13.96 -3.37 4.95
N VAL A 135 -14.54 -2.83 3.88
CA VAL A 135 -14.76 -1.37 3.73
C VAL A 135 -15.67 -0.80 4.84
N PRO A 136 -16.88 -1.34 5.10
CA PRO A 136 -17.72 -0.82 6.18
C PRO A 136 -17.10 -0.98 7.57
N LEU A 137 -16.22 -1.97 7.75
CA LEU A 137 -15.53 -2.21 9.03
C LEU A 137 -14.29 -1.35 9.25
N LEU A 138 -13.74 -0.69 8.21
CA LEU A 138 -12.52 0.12 8.35
C LEU A 138 -12.59 1.15 9.49
N ARG A 139 -13.76 1.77 9.72
CA ARG A 139 -13.94 2.80 10.75
C ARG A 139 -13.91 2.26 12.17
N PHE A 140 -14.18 0.98 12.36
CA PHE A 140 -14.32 0.36 13.69
C PHE A 140 -13.37 -0.82 13.90
N GLY A 141 -12.79 -1.36 12.82
CA GLY A 141 -11.96 -2.55 12.80
C GLY A 141 -10.49 -2.28 12.48
N PRO A 142 -9.69 -3.35 12.36
CA PRO A 142 -8.31 -3.24 11.92
C PRO A 142 -8.26 -2.85 10.44
N GLN A 143 -7.08 -2.42 9.99
CA GLN A 143 -6.81 -2.27 8.56
C GLN A 143 -6.82 -3.65 7.90
N LEU A 144 -7.80 -3.87 7.05
CA LEU A 144 -8.02 -5.15 6.39
C LEU A 144 -7.74 -5.08 4.88
N ILE A 145 -7.69 -3.89 4.31
CA ILE A 145 -7.38 -3.68 2.89
C ILE A 145 -5.86 -3.71 2.72
N PRO A 146 -5.33 -4.67 1.95
CA PRO A 146 -3.91 -4.71 1.67
C PRO A 146 -3.51 -3.56 0.73
N GLN A 147 -2.54 -2.77 1.13
CA GLN A 147 -2.08 -1.64 0.33
C GLN A 147 -1.42 -2.08 -0.99
N PRO A 148 -0.49 -3.07 -1.05
CA PRO A 148 0.18 -3.42 -2.30
C PRO A 148 -0.77 -3.87 -3.41
N GLY A 149 -1.85 -4.56 -3.06
CA GLY A 149 -2.89 -5.04 -4.00
C GLY A 149 -4.03 -4.04 -4.24
N SER A 150 -3.74 -2.75 -4.23
CA SER A 150 -4.73 -1.67 -4.43
C SER A 150 -4.41 -0.85 -5.68
N LEU A 151 -5.45 -0.23 -6.26
CA LEU A 151 -5.33 0.75 -7.34
C LEU A 151 -6.28 1.91 -7.06
N TYR A 152 -5.79 3.15 -7.15
CA TYR A 152 -6.56 4.36 -6.82
C TYR A 152 -6.78 5.21 -8.07
N ARG A 153 -7.89 5.91 -8.13
CA ARG A 153 -8.03 7.04 -9.07
C ARG A 153 -7.15 8.20 -8.61
N ARG A 154 -6.35 8.74 -9.53
CA ARG A 154 -5.46 9.88 -9.24
C ARG A 154 -6.23 11.12 -8.80
N ASP A 155 -7.33 11.45 -9.48
CA ASP A 155 -8.21 12.59 -9.13
C ASP A 155 -8.81 12.45 -7.72
N ALA A 156 -9.19 11.24 -7.31
CA ALA A 156 -9.69 10.97 -5.97
C ALA A 156 -8.58 11.08 -4.90
N PHE A 157 -7.39 10.60 -5.20
CA PHE A 157 -6.21 10.73 -4.35
C PHE A 157 -5.85 12.21 -4.13
N GLU A 158 -5.81 13.00 -5.19
CA GLU A 158 -5.55 14.44 -5.12
C GLU A 158 -6.64 15.17 -4.34
N LYS A 159 -7.91 14.82 -4.54
CA LYS A 159 -9.07 15.39 -3.84
C LYS A 159 -9.03 15.19 -2.32
N VAL A 160 -8.47 14.07 -1.84
CA VAL A 160 -8.30 13.84 -0.39
C VAL A 160 -7.02 14.45 0.17
N GLY A 161 -6.17 15.06 -0.67
CA GLY A 161 -4.94 15.73 -0.27
C GLY A 161 -3.70 14.83 -0.24
N GLY A 162 -3.78 13.64 -0.84
CA GLY A 162 -2.67 12.68 -0.88
C GLY A 162 -2.47 11.90 0.42
N LEU A 163 -1.27 11.34 0.60
CA LEU A 163 -0.89 10.65 1.83
C LEU A 163 -0.58 11.66 2.95
N SER A 164 -1.19 11.43 4.11
CA SER A 164 -0.96 12.25 5.30
C SER A 164 0.45 12.05 5.85
N GLN A 165 1.20 13.15 6.00
CA GLN A 165 2.53 13.13 6.63
C GLN A 165 2.48 13.14 8.17
N LYS A 166 1.27 13.15 8.75
CA LYS A 166 1.09 13.10 10.21
C LYS A 166 1.34 11.71 10.80
N PHE A 167 1.27 10.69 9.94
CA PHE A 167 1.41 9.28 10.31
C PHE A 167 2.63 8.70 9.60
N GLY A 168 3.52 8.08 10.37
CA GLY A 168 4.70 7.40 9.83
C GLY A 168 4.42 5.98 9.36
N TRP A 169 3.36 5.34 9.90
CA TRP A 169 3.09 3.92 9.75
C TRP A 169 1.70 3.61 9.23
N ALA A 170 0.69 4.44 9.53
CA ALA A 170 -0.72 4.20 9.21
C ALA A 170 -1.28 5.19 8.16
N PHE A 171 -0.41 5.79 7.34
CA PHE A 171 -0.81 6.75 6.30
C PHE A 171 -1.63 6.09 5.18
N ASP A 172 -1.39 4.82 4.89
CA ASP A 172 -2.18 4.03 3.94
C ASP A 172 -3.60 3.78 4.47
N PHE A 173 -3.73 3.46 5.76
CA PHE A 173 -5.03 3.30 6.42
C PHE A 173 -5.82 4.61 6.44
N GLU A 174 -5.15 5.73 6.69
CA GLU A 174 -5.74 7.07 6.61
C GLU A 174 -6.27 7.35 5.21
N LEU A 175 -5.48 7.05 4.17
CA LEU A 175 -5.88 7.20 2.78
C LEU A 175 -7.15 6.38 2.45
N PHE A 176 -7.21 5.09 2.86
CA PHE A 176 -8.37 4.25 2.60
C PHE A 176 -9.65 4.80 3.24
N LEU A 177 -9.55 5.28 4.48
CA LEU A 177 -10.68 5.92 5.17
C LEU A 177 -11.10 7.23 4.51
N SER A 178 -10.14 8.03 4.04
CA SER A 178 -10.42 9.29 3.34
C SER A 178 -11.05 9.03 1.97
N LEU A 179 -10.54 8.09 1.17
CA LEU A 179 -11.12 7.70 -0.11
C LEU A 179 -12.52 7.12 0.07
N SER A 180 -12.75 6.29 1.10
CA SER A 180 -14.08 5.70 1.37
C SER A 180 -15.17 6.70 1.72
N LYS A 181 -14.81 7.96 2.06
CA LYS A 181 -15.77 9.05 2.28
C LYS A 181 -16.24 9.71 1.00
N ILE A 182 -15.43 9.67 -0.05
CA ILE A 182 -15.69 10.41 -1.30
C ILE A 182 -16.12 9.51 -2.46
N GLY A 183 -15.98 8.20 -2.32
CA GLY A 183 -16.37 7.27 -3.37
C GLY A 183 -16.37 5.81 -2.92
N LYS A 184 -16.70 4.93 -3.87
CA LYS A 184 -16.77 3.48 -3.62
C LYS A 184 -15.36 2.87 -3.58
N ALA A 185 -15.10 2.02 -2.59
CA ALA A 185 -13.99 1.08 -2.58
C ALA A 185 -14.53 -0.32 -2.92
N VAL A 186 -13.92 -1.00 -3.89
CA VAL A 186 -14.44 -2.25 -4.44
C VAL A 186 -13.41 -3.36 -4.36
N PHE A 187 -13.84 -4.51 -3.90
CA PHE A 187 -13.04 -5.73 -3.80
C PHE A 187 -13.12 -6.56 -5.09
N VAL A 188 -11.98 -7.07 -5.54
CA VAL A 188 -11.86 -8.15 -6.52
C VAL A 188 -11.36 -9.43 -5.85
N ARG A 189 -11.92 -10.58 -6.26
CA ARG A 189 -11.65 -11.86 -5.56
C ARG A 189 -10.24 -12.42 -5.78
N GLN A 190 -9.50 -11.88 -6.75
CA GLN A 190 -8.13 -12.30 -7.06
C GLN A 190 -7.14 -11.82 -5.99
N VAL A 191 -6.05 -12.57 -5.84
CA VAL A 191 -4.85 -12.10 -5.13
C VAL A 191 -4.11 -11.19 -6.10
N LEU A 192 -3.94 -9.91 -5.72
CA LEU A 192 -3.32 -8.91 -6.58
C LEU A 192 -1.87 -8.63 -6.22
N ALA A 193 -1.46 -8.97 -5.00
CA ALA A 193 -0.10 -8.69 -4.53
C ALA A 193 0.39 -9.74 -3.52
N LYS A 194 1.72 -9.68 -3.27
CA LYS A 194 2.38 -10.42 -2.20
C LYS A 194 3.11 -9.44 -1.30
N PHE A 195 2.82 -9.49 -0.01
CA PHE A 195 3.48 -8.69 1.02
C PHE A 195 4.58 -9.52 1.69
N ARG A 196 5.81 -9.00 1.68
CA ARG A 196 6.94 -9.69 2.28
C ARG A 196 7.07 -9.36 3.76
N TRP A 197 6.89 -10.39 4.58
CA TRP A 197 6.97 -10.29 6.03
C TRP A 197 8.39 -10.60 6.51
N HIS A 198 9.15 -9.58 6.84
CA HIS A 198 10.52 -9.72 7.35
C HIS A 198 10.82 -8.65 8.43
N PRO A 199 11.87 -8.85 9.27
CA PRO A 199 12.17 -7.92 10.35
C PRO A 199 12.46 -6.48 9.92
N GLY A 200 12.92 -6.27 8.68
CA GLY A 200 13.17 -4.94 8.09
C GLY A 200 11.93 -4.28 7.47
N SER A 201 10.78 -4.97 7.42
CA SER A 201 9.52 -4.34 6.98
C SER A 201 9.06 -3.31 8.01
N LEU A 202 8.61 -2.15 7.55
CA LEU A 202 8.17 -1.02 8.37
C LEU A 202 7.13 -1.43 9.43
N SER A 203 6.06 -2.10 8.99
CA SER A 203 4.96 -2.54 9.87
C SER A 203 5.32 -3.68 10.82
N VAL A 204 6.40 -4.43 10.52
CA VAL A 204 6.90 -5.51 11.38
C VAL A 204 7.87 -4.97 12.43
N SER A 205 8.81 -4.09 12.04
CA SER A 205 9.86 -3.54 12.91
C SER A 205 9.30 -2.58 13.96
N ARG A 206 8.27 -1.80 13.63
CA ARG A 206 7.65 -0.78 14.48
C ARG A 206 6.17 -1.07 14.75
N ARG A 207 5.86 -2.35 15.07
CA ARG A 207 4.48 -2.81 15.25
C ARG A 207 3.69 -2.04 16.30
N ALA A 208 4.29 -1.70 17.43
CA ALA A 208 3.60 -0.98 18.49
C ALA A 208 3.16 0.42 18.05
N GLU A 209 4.04 1.12 17.35
CA GLU A 209 3.78 2.44 16.77
C GLU A 209 2.71 2.36 15.68
N SER A 210 2.83 1.39 14.76
CA SER A 210 1.85 1.15 13.70
C SER A 210 0.44 0.91 14.26
N VAL A 211 0.31 0.04 15.26
CA VAL A 211 -0.98 -0.24 15.93
C VAL A 211 -1.53 0.99 16.66
N LYS A 212 -0.65 1.80 17.30
CA LYS A 212 -1.03 3.05 17.95
C LYS A 212 -1.55 4.07 16.95
N GLU A 213 -0.81 4.30 15.85
CA GLU A 213 -1.25 5.22 14.80
C GLU A 213 -2.54 4.78 14.12
N ALA A 214 -2.70 3.48 13.82
CA ALA A 214 -3.95 2.95 13.27
C ALA A 214 -5.15 3.24 14.18
N SER A 215 -4.98 3.18 15.50
CA SER A 215 -6.01 3.60 16.46
C SER A 215 -6.30 5.11 16.35
N GLN A 216 -5.26 5.95 16.28
CA GLN A 216 -5.43 7.41 16.12
C GLN A 216 -6.16 7.76 14.82
N VAL A 217 -5.79 7.10 13.72
CA VAL A 217 -6.47 7.24 12.43
C VAL A 217 -7.95 6.89 12.55
N ARG A 218 -8.31 5.72 13.10
CA ARG A 218 -9.72 5.33 13.30
C ARG A 218 -10.48 6.38 14.11
N VAL A 219 -9.96 6.74 15.28
CA VAL A 219 -10.62 7.72 16.16
C VAL A 219 -10.83 9.07 15.46
N SER A 220 -9.86 9.53 14.66
CA SER A 220 -9.99 10.78 13.89
C SER A 220 -11.11 10.72 12.85
N HIS A 221 -11.38 9.53 12.29
CA HIS A 221 -12.41 9.30 11.27
C HIS A 221 -13.77 8.89 11.84
N LEU A 222 -13.88 8.63 13.15
CA LEU A 222 -15.16 8.35 13.81
C LEU A 222 -16.06 9.60 13.85
N PRO A 223 -17.40 9.42 13.76
CA PRO A 223 -18.34 10.46 14.11
C PRO A 223 -18.04 11.01 15.52
N LYS A 224 -18.16 12.33 15.71
CA LYS A 224 -17.77 12.99 16.95
C LYS A 224 -18.41 12.36 18.20
N ILE A 225 -19.66 11.89 18.09
CA ILE A 225 -20.40 11.25 19.18
C ILE A 225 -19.76 9.95 19.70
N PHE A 226 -19.06 9.19 18.86
CA PHE A 226 -18.41 7.93 19.25
C PHE A 226 -16.99 8.10 19.78
N ARG A 227 -16.35 9.26 19.55
CA ARG A 227 -14.96 9.50 19.97
C ARG A 227 -14.74 9.36 21.48
N PRO A 228 -15.60 9.92 22.36
CA PRO A 228 -15.39 9.81 23.81
C PRO A 228 -15.44 8.38 24.34
N ILE A 229 -16.21 7.48 23.71
CA ILE A 229 -16.38 6.09 24.13
C ILE A 229 -15.52 5.11 23.32
N SER A 230 -14.74 5.60 22.35
CA SER A 230 -13.93 4.76 21.48
C SER A 230 -12.92 3.87 22.21
N PHE A 231 -12.46 4.28 23.39
CA PHE A 231 -11.53 3.51 24.21
C PHE A 231 -12.07 2.11 24.56
N LEU A 232 -13.40 1.92 24.62
CA LEU A 232 -14.01 0.63 24.95
C LEU A 232 -13.65 -0.49 23.95
N TRP A 233 -13.46 -0.15 22.68
CA TRP A 233 -13.07 -1.14 21.65
C TRP A 233 -11.64 -0.93 21.13
N GLU A 234 -11.09 0.30 21.20
CA GLU A 234 -9.74 0.57 20.69
C GLU A 234 -8.66 -0.17 21.48
N TYR A 235 -8.74 -0.23 22.80
CA TYR A 235 -7.77 -0.97 23.60
C TYR A 235 -7.78 -2.46 23.31
N PRO A 236 -8.90 -3.19 23.34
CA PRO A 236 -8.92 -4.61 22.99
C PRO A 236 -8.53 -4.86 21.52
N LEU A 237 -8.93 -3.98 20.58
CA LEU A 237 -8.56 -4.11 19.17
C LEU A 237 -7.05 -3.94 18.97
N ARG A 238 -6.42 -2.97 19.63
CA ARG A 238 -4.96 -2.77 19.60
C ARG A 238 -4.24 -4.01 20.14
N ALA A 239 -4.66 -4.53 21.29
CA ALA A 239 -4.08 -5.74 21.87
C ALA A 239 -4.22 -6.94 20.92
N ALA A 240 -5.40 -7.17 20.36
CA ALA A 240 -5.66 -8.26 19.42
C ALA A 240 -4.80 -8.15 18.14
N THR A 241 -4.71 -6.96 17.56
CA THR A 241 -3.89 -6.71 16.35
C THR A 241 -2.41 -6.93 16.63
N TYR A 242 -1.91 -6.42 17.75
CA TYR A 242 -0.52 -6.60 18.17
C TYR A 242 -0.17 -8.09 18.37
N LEU A 243 -1.03 -8.83 19.09
CA LEU A 243 -0.84 -10.26 19.35
C LEU A 243 -0.92 -11.10 18.07
N ALA A 244 -1.84 -10.78 17.16
CA ALA A 244 -1.93 -11.45 15.87
C ALA A 244 -0.62 -11.31 15.06
N GLY A 245 -0.08 -10.09 14.96
CA GLY A 245 1.20 -9.85 14.31
C GLY A 245 2.38 -10.56 14.98
N MET A 246 2.39 -10.66 16.33
CA MET A 246 3.42 -11.44 17.05
C MET A 246 3.36 -12.94 16.71
N ARG A 247 2.16 -13.51 16.59
CA ARG A 247 1.99 -14.93 16.23
C ARG A 247 2.60 -15.21 14.86
N VAL A 248 2.33 -14.36 13.85
CA VAL A 248 2.92 -14.50 12.52
C VAL A 248 4.45 -14.42 12.58
N SER A 249 5.00 -13.41 13.28
CA SER A 249 6.47 -13.28 13.40
C SER A 249 7.13 -14.44 14.15
N ARG A 250 6.43 -15.07 15.10
CA ARG A 250 6.96 -16.27 15.81
C ARG A 250 6.94 -17.52 14.95
N SER A 251 5.92 -17.69 14.09
CA SER A 251 5.85 -18.86 13.20
C SER A 251 6.96 -18.88 12.15
N LEU A 252 7.54 -17.72 11.81
CA LEU A 252 8.65 -17.59 10.86
C LEU A 252 10.04 -17.83 11.48
N ARG A 253 10.13 -17.91 12.82
CA ARG A 253 11.40 -18.19 13.51
C ARG A 253 11.61 -19.67 13.84
N ARG A 254 10.62 -20.49 13.52
CA ARG A 254 10.64 -21.95 13.67
C ARG A 254 10.90 -22.63 12.35
#